data_9cded70184ecd1a2e4f9d67b73ef34c1
#
_entry.id   9cded70184ecd1a2e4f9d67b73ef34c1
#
_cell.length_a   1.000
_cell.length_b   1.000
_cell.length_c   1.000
_cell.angle_alpha   90.00
_cell.angle_beta   90.00
_cell.angle_gamma   90.00
#
_symmetry.space_group_name_H-M   'P 1'
#
loop_
_entity.id
_entity.type
_entity.pdbx_description
1 polymer ?
#
loop_
_entity_poly.entity_id
_entity_poly.type
_entity_poly.pdbx_seq_one_letter_code
_entity_poly.pdbx_strand_id
1 'polypeptide(L)' 'MNTLYDVQQLLKKFGHVVYFGNRELEIEFMMDELKEMYLSHVIEREQWIQAAGVLQRELEQTKQRKK' A
#
# COMPACT_ATOMS: atom_id res chain seq x y z
N MET A 1 -9.59 -6.18 -1.69
CA MET A 1 -9.11 -4.78 -1.66
C MET A 1 -9.13 -4.21 -3.07
N ASN A 2 -9.82 -3.11 -3.23
CA ASN A 2 -10.00 -2.51 -4.55
C ASN A 2 -9.43 -1.10 -4.67
N THR A 3 -9.25 -0.41 -3.55
CA THR A 3 -8.83 0.98 -3.58
C THR A 3 -7.69 1.22 -2.60
N LEU A 4 -7.03 2.36 -2.79
CA LEU A 4 -5.98 2.79 -1.88
C LEU A 4 -6.51 2.92 -0.46
N TYR A 5 -7.75 3.38 -0.33
CA TYR A 5 -8.38 3.51 0.98
C TYR A 5 -8.43 2.15 1.70
N ASP A 6 -8.77 1.08 0.98
CA ASP A 6 -8.82 -0.26 1.56
C ASP A 6 -7.45 -0.69 2.08
N VAL A 7 -6.41 -0.38 1.32
CA VAL A 7 -5.04 -0.70 1.73
C VAL A 7 -4.66 0.09 2.98
N GLN A 8 -5.02 1.38 3.02
CA GLN A 8 -4.75 2.22 4.17
C GLN A 8 -5.47 1.70 5.42
N GLN A 9 -6.69 1.22 5.27
CA GLN A 9 -7.44 0.66 6.39
C GLN A 9 -6.80 -0.62 6.89
N LEU A 10 -6.31 -1.46 6.01
CA LEU A 10 -5.60 -2.67 6.41
C LEU A 10 -4.36 -2.32 7.24
N LEU A 11 -3.56 -1.38 6.77
CA LEU A 11 -2.36 -0.96 7.48
C LEU A 11 -2.69 -0.32 8.83
N LYS A 12 -3.72 0.50 8.87
CA LYS A 12 -4.16 1.14 10.11
C LYS A 12 -4.55 0.10 11.16
N LYS A 13 -5.15 -0.99 10.72
CA LYS A 13 -5.55 -2.09 11.60
C LYS A 13 -4.35 -2.68 12.34
N PHE A 14 -3.18 -2.61 11.75
CA PHE A 14 -1.94 -3.11 12.35
C PHE A 14 -1.06 -2.00 12.91
N GLY A 15 -1.64 -0.82 13.08
CA GLY A 15 -0.93 0.28 13.73
C GLY A 15 -0.13 1.18 12.80
N HIS A 16 -0.28 1.03 11.49
CA HIS A 16 0.49 1.82 10.52
C HIS A 16 -0.37 2.91 9.93
N VAL A 17 -0.09 4.15 10.30
CA VAL A 17 -0.75 5.32 9.73
C VAL A 17 0.29 6.04 8.87
N VAL A 18 0.02 6.12 7.57
CA VAL A 18 0.99 6.64 6.61
C VAL A 18 0.47 7.95 6.04
N TYR A 19 1.17 9.04 6.33
CA TYR A 19 0.85 10.34 5.77
C TYR A 19 2.09 11.22 5.74
N PHE A 20 2.65 11.42 4.54
CA PHE A 20 3.86 12.23 4.35
C PHE A 20 3.62 13.49 3.55
N GLY A 21 2.39 13.68 3.05
CA GLY A 21 2.13 14.78 2.15
C GLY A 21 2.67 14.57 0.74
N ASN A 22 3.14 13.37 0.45
CA ASN A 22 3.66 12.99 -0.87
C ASN A 22 3.14 11.62 -1.22
N ARG A 23 2.25 11.53 -2.20
CA ARG A 23 1.57 10.30 -2.55
C ARG A 23 2.54 9.18 -2.97
N GLU A 24 3.54 9.54 -3.74
CA GLU A 24 4.51 8.56 -4.23
C GLU A 24 5.27 7.90 -3.08
N LEU A 25 5.75 8.72 -2.14
CA LEU A 25 6.45 8.21 -0.96
C LEU A 25 5.53 7.39 -0.07
N GLU A 26 4.28 7.81 0.06
CA GLU A 26 3.30 7.08 0.85
C GLU A 26 3.07 5.69 0.27
N ILE A 27 2.92 5.60 -1.04
CA ILE A 27 2.70 4.32 -1.71
C ILE A 27 3.91 3.41 -1.54
N GLU A 28 5.10 3.95 -1.72
CA GLU A 28 6.33 3.16 -1.58
C GLU A 28 6.48 2.64 -0.15
N PHE A 29 6.19 3.48 0.83
CA PHE A 29 6.25 3.06 2.22
C PHE A 29 5.23 1.97 2.52
N MET A 30 3.99 2.13 2.03
CA MET A 30 2.95 1.14 2.24
C MET A 30 3.32 -0.20 1.59
N MET A 31 3.94 -0.16 0.41
CA MET A 31 4.38 -1.37 -0.27
C MET A 31 5.40 -2.12 0.59
N ASP A 32 6.38 -1.40 1.15
CA ASP A 32 7.40 -2.00 2.00
C ASP A 32 6.80 -2.61 3.26
N GLU A 33 5.88 -1.90 3.91
CA GLU A 33 5.23 -2.40 5.12
C GLU A 33 4.42 -3.65 4.84
N LEU A 34 3.67 -3.64 3.75
CA LEU A 34 2.87 -4.81 3.38
C LEU A 34 3.75 -6.02 3.05
N LYS A 35 4.87 -5.78 2.40
CA LYS A 35 5.82 -6.85 2.09
C LYS A 35 6.35 -7.48 3.37
N GLU A 36 6.72 -6.64 4.35
CA GLU A 36 7.20 -7.13 5.64
C GLU A 36 6.10 -7.93 6.36
N MET A 37 4.87 -7.44 6.33
CA MET A 37 3.74 -8.12 6.94
C MET A 37 3.51 -9.49 6.27
N TYR A 38 3.65 -9.55 4.97
CA TYR A 38 3.52 -10.81 4.25
C TYR A 38 4.65 -11.79 4.63
N LEU A 39 5.88 -11.30 4.65
CA LEU A 39 7.03 -12.14 4.97
C LEU A 39 6.99 -12.63 6.42
N SER A 40 6.37 -11.86 7.30
CA SER A 40 6.21 -12.22 8.72
C SER A 40 4.93 -13.01 8.98
N HIS A 41 4.19 -13.35 7.94
CA HIS A 41 2.94 -14.12 8.03
C HIS A 41 1.84 -13.38 8.79
N VAL A 42 1.90 -12.05 8.83
CA VAL A 42 0.87 -11.21 9.45
C VAL A 42 -0.35 -11.13 8.55
N ILE A 43 -0.12 -11.09 7.23
CA ILE A 43 -1.19 -11.13 6.24
C ILE A 43 -0.97 -12.31 5.31
N GLU A 44 -2.05 -12.74 4.67
CA GLU A 44 -2.01 -13.87 3.75
C GLU A 44 -1.49 -13.43 2.39
N ARG A 45 -1.00 -14.40 1.63
CA ARG A 45 -0.50 -14.15 0.29
C ARG A 45 -1.52 -13.43 -0.59
N GLU A 46 -2.79 -13.83 -0.48
CA GLU A 46 -3.84 -13.22 -1.28
C GLU A 46 -4.01 -11.75 -0.95
N GLN A 47 -3.96 -11.42 0.33
CA GLN A 47 -4.03 -10.02 0.76
C GLN A 47 -2.85 -9.23 0.23
N TRP A 48 -1.65 -9.81 0.27
CA TRP A 48 -0.46 -9.18 -0.25
C TRP A 48 -0.59 -8.91 -1.75
N ILE A 49 -1.03 -9.89 -2.51
CA ILE A 49 -1.18 -9.75 -3.95
C ILE A 49 -2.19 -8.66 -4.30
N GLN A 50 -3.33 -8.64 -3.62
CA GLN A 50 -4.36 -7.63 -3.87
C GLN A 50 -3.87 -6.24 -3.52
N ALA A 51 -3.23 -6.10 -2.36
CA ALA A 51 -2.74 -4.80 -1.92
C ALA A 51 -1.64 -4.30 -2.85
N ALA A 52 -0.72 -5.16 -3.23
CA ALA A 52 0.37 -4.81 -4.12
C ALA A 52 -0.18 -4.33 -5.47
N GLY A 53 -1.21 -4.99 -5.98
CA GLY A 53 -1.84 -4.59 -7.24
C GLY A 53 -2.46 -3.22 -7.15
N VAL A 54 -3.16 -2.93 -6.05
CA VAL A 54 -3.76 -1.61 -5.84
C VAL A 54 -2.68 -0.53 -5.77
N LEU A 55 -1.64 -0.77 -4.99
CA LEU A 55 -0.57 0.20 -4.81
C LEU A 55 0.21 0.44 -6.10
N GLN A 56 0.45 -0.62 -6.87
CA GLN A 56 1.16 -0.49 -8.13
C GLN A 56 0.37 0.39 -9.11
N ARG A 57 -0.94 0.18 -9.18
CA ARG A 57 -1.80 0.96 -10.05
C ARG A 57 -1.83 2.43 -9.61
N GLU A 58 -1.93 2.68 -8.32
CA GLU A 58 -1.93 4.04 -7.78
C GLU A 58 -0.61 4.75 -8.04
N LEU A 59 0.50 4.01 -7.92
CA LEU A 59 1.82 4.58 -8.18
C LEU A 59 1.95 5.02 -9.63
N GLU A 60 1.49 4.19 -10.56
CA GLU A 60 1.54 4.52 -11.97
C GLU A 60 0.70 5.75 -12.29
N GLN A 61 -0.49 5.85 -11.70
CA GLN A 61 -1.34 7.01 -11.91
C GLN A 61 -0.69 8.27 -11.33
N THR A 62 -0.04 8.16 -10.20
CA THR A 62 0.65 9.28 -9.59
C THR A 62 1.78 9.78 -10.46
N LYS A 63 2.55 8.87 -11.04
CA LYS A 63 3.63 9.23 -11.94
C LYS A 63 3.12 9.90 -13.21
N GLN A 64 1.99 9.45 -13.74
CA GLN A 64 1.39 10.04 -14.93
C GLN A 64 0.88 11.44 -14.69
N ARG A 65 0.41 11.73 -13.47
CA ARG A 65 -0.08 13.07 -13.11
C ARG A 65 1.04 14.06 -12.92
N LYS A 66 2.24 13.57 -12.75
CA LYS A 66 3.41 14.39 -12.46
C LYS A 66 3.98 14.90 -13.76
N LYS A 67 3.52 16.04 -14.19
CA LYS A 67 4.05 16.68 -15.40
C LYS A 67 4.51 18.08 -15.13
#